data_16bd539b51a45215844b78122ea8fa51
#
_entry.id   16bd539b51a45215844b78122ea8fa51
#
_cell.length_a   1.000
_cell.length_b   1.000
_cell.length_c   1.000
_cell.angle_alpha   90.00
_cell.angle_beta   90.00
_cell.angle_gamma   90.00
#
_symmetry.space_group_name_H-M   'P 1'
#
loop_
_entity.id
_entity.type
_entity.pdbx_description
1 polymer ?
#
loop_
_entity_poly.entity_id
_entity_poly.type
_entity_poly.pdbx_seq_one_letter_code
_entity_poly.pdbx_strand_id
1 'polypeptide(L)'
;VKCKITFIGSGNIATNLAYAFDKAGHTIHQVVSTHESHAKELASKFGAYYGDSSSELYKDADFIVIAVSDEAYPQALTLVNAKCRAIVCHTSGSVSMNVLSSYPGDFGVIYPLQSLRKEEVKNVMQVPFFIEGNNANTLNKIKELADSISNKVSEVTSEQREKYHLAAVFANNFTNLMYSIAADYLEKEGLNFDNLLPIIAETATRLKDDKPQAWQTGPAKRGDKVVIDKHIGMLDDPALKIIYKQLSEYITST
;
A
#
# COMPACT_ATOMS: atom_id res chain seq x y z
N VAL A 1 -16.37 -3.42 19.53
CA VAL A 1 -16.42 -4.90 19.70
C VAL A 1 -15.03 -5.45 19.45
N LYS A 2 -14.52 -6.35 20.31
CA LYS A 2 -13.24 -7.05 20.09
C LYS A 2 -13.45 -8.17 19.09
N CYS A 3 -12.61 -8.23 18.05
CA CYS A 3 -12.65 -9.27 17.03
C CYS A 3 -11.39 -10.16 17.10
N LYS A 4 -11.54 -11.42 16.72
CA LYS A 4 -10.44 -12.35 16.47
C LYS A 4 -10.08 -12.30 14.98
N ILE A 5 -8.84 -12.01 14.68
CA ILE A 5 -8.37 -11.79 13.30
C ILE A 5 -7.31 -12.82 12.95
N THR A 6 -7.53 -13.53 11.85
CA THR A 6 -6.54 -14.41 11.24
C THR A 6 -5.94 -13.72 10.01
N PHE A 7 -4.62 -13.74 9.88
CA PHE A 7 -3.92 -13.26 8.70
C PHE A 7 -3.45 -14.42 7.82
N ILE A 8 -3.71 -14.29 6.52
CA ILE A 8 -3.04 -15.08 5.48
C ILE A 8 -2.05 -14.14 4.80
N GLY A 9 -0.76 -14.38 5.03
CA GLY A 9 0.36 -13.51 4.71
C GLY A 9 1.01 -12.90 5.94
N SER A 10 2.31 -12.66 5.87
CA SER A 10 3.16 -12.11 6.94
C SER A 10 4.08 -10.99 6.44
N GLY A 11 3.70 -10.37 5.32
CA GLY A 11 4.43 -9.27 4.68
C GLY A 11 4.18 -7.91 5.34
N ASN A 12 4.54 -6.85 4.59
CA ASN A 12 4.48 -5.47 5.05
C ASN A 12 3.09 -5.04 5.54
N ILE A 13 2.05 -5.34 4.76
CA ILE A 13 0.66 -4.96 5.08
C ILE A 13 0.18 -5.77 6.28
N ALA A 14 0.34 -7.11 6.27
CA ALA A 14 -0.05 -7.96 7.38
C ALA A 14 0.57 -7.51 8.70
N THR A 15 1.87 -7.21 8.70
CA THR A 15 2.58 -6.75 9.90
C THR A 15 2.00 -5.46 10.44
N ASN A 16 1.87 -4.42 9.59
CA ASN A 16 1.35 -3.13 10.04
C ASN A 16 -0.10 -3.21 10.52
N LEU A 17 -0.96 -3.96 9.81
CA LEU A 17 -2.36 -4.15 10.23
C LEU A 17 -2.47 -4.97 11.50
N ALA A 18 -1.67 -6.02 11.68
CA ALA A 18 -1.68 -6.82 12.91
C ALA A 18 -1.33 -5.96 14.14
N TYR A 19 -0.29 -5.12 14.07
CA TYR A 19 0.03 -4.18 15.14
C TYR A 19 -1.07 -3.13 15.37
N ALA A 20 -1.69 -2.62 14.31
CA ALA A 20 -2.77 -1.65 14.44
C ALA A 20 -4.00 -2.25 15.13
N PHE A 21 -4.41 -3.44 14.72
CA PHE A 21 -5.55 -4.13 15.30
C PHE A 21 -5.30 -4.58 16.76
N ASP A 22 -4.11 -5.09 17.06
CA ASP A 22 -3.73 -5.45 18.44
C ASP A 22 -3.80 -4.21 19.35
N LYS A 23 -3.22 -3.09 18.90
CA LYS A 23 -3.27 -1.82 19.62
C LYS A 23 -4.70 -1.29 19.84
N ALA A 24 -5.61 -1.57 18.89
CA ALA A 24 -7.03 -1.25 19.00
C ALA A 24 -7.80 -2.22 19.93
N GLY A 25 -7.13 -3.25 20.46
CA GLY A 25 -7.68 -4.22 21.40
C GLY A 25 -8.33 -5.44 20.77
N HIS A 26 -8.14 -5.65 19.45
CA HIS A 26 -8.50 -6.91 18.79
C HIS A 26 -7.48 -8.01 19.12
N THR A 27 -7.84 -9.25 18.85
CA THR A 27 -6.95 -10.39 19.07
C THR A 27 -6.42 -10.89 17.73
N ILE A 28 -5.11 -10.87 17.54
CA ILE A 28 -4.48 -11.57 16.43
C ILE A 28 -4.48 -13.05 16.79
N HIS A 29 -5.35 -13.80 16.11
CA HIS A 29 -5.65 -15.18 16.50
C HIS A 29 -4.70 -16.17 15.84
N GLN A 30 -4.44 -16.00 14.56
CA GLN A 30 -3.55 -16.86 13.76
C GLN A 30 -2.87 -16.07 12.66
N VAL A 31 -1.65 -16.46 12.31
CA VAL A 31 -0.93 -16.01 11.12
C VAL A 31 -0.52 -17.23 10.31
N VAL A 32 -0.86 -17.26 9.02
CA VAL A 32 -0.47 -18.31 8.08
C VAL A 32 0.30 -17.68 6.93
N SER A 33 1.39 -18.31 6.52
CA SER A 33 2.24 -17.83 5.42
C SER A 33 2.81 -19.01 4.64
N THR A 34 3.27 -18.80 3.40
CA THR A 34 3.96 -19.84 2.60
C THR A 34 5.17 -20.43 3.33
N HIS A 35 5.84 -19.62 4.15
CA HIS A 35 6.95 -20.05 5.00
C HIS A 35 6.55 -19.93 6.46
N GLU A 36 6.50 -21.05 7.17
CA GLU A 36 6.13 -21.10 8.59
C GLU A 36 7.00 -20.18 9.45
N SER A 37 8.29 -20.05 9.15
CA SER A 37 9.21 -19.17 9.86
C SER A 37 8.76 -17.69 9.84
N HIS A 38 8.25 -17.22 8.70
CA HIS A 38 7.73 -15.85 8.57
C HIS A 38 6.41 -15.68 9.34
N ALA A 39 5.53 -16.70 9.29
CA ALA A 39 4.30 -16.69 10.10
C ALA A 39 4.62 -16.65 11.60
N LYS A 40 5.57 -17.47 12.05
CA LYS A 40 6.03 -17.55 13.45
C LYS A 40 6.62 -16.24 13.92
N GLU A 41 7.45 -15.59 13.10
CA GLU A 41 8.05 -14.29 13.42
C GLU A 41 6.97 -13.24 13.74
N LEU A 42 5.95 -13.14 12.90
CA LEU A 42 4.86 -12.18 13.12
C LEU A 42 3.95 -12.60 14.28
N ALA A 43 3.50 -13.86 14.31
CA ALA A 43 2.58 -14.39 15.31
C ALA A 43 3.14 -14.29 16.73
N SER A 44 4.44 -14.51 16.92
CA SER A 44 5.11 -14.44 18.23
C SER A 44 5.01 -13.07 18.90
N LYS A 45 4.80 -11.99 18.13
CA LYS A 45 4.62 -10.63 18.66
C LYS A 45 3.29 -10.46 19.42
N PHE A 46 2.32 -11.32 19.14
CA PHE A 46 0.94 -11.24 19.65
C PHE A 46 0.52 -12.48 20.44
N GLY A 47 1.40 -13.47 20.61
CA GLY A 47 1.01 -14.75 21.20
C GLY A 47 0.02 -15.54 20.35
N ALA A 48 -0.02 -15.27 19.04
CA ALA A 48 -0.94 -15.88 18.09
C ALA A 48 -0.47 -17.28 17.65
N TYR A 49 -1.41 -18.09 17.17
CA TYR A 49 -1.07 -19.33 16.48
C TYR A 49 -0.40 -19.02 15.13
N TYR A 50 0.41 -19.93 14.63
CA TYR A 50 1.07 -19.80 13.34
C TYR A 50 1.04 -21.12 12.57
N GLY A 51 1.22 -21.03 11.26
CA GLY A 51 1.31 -22.17 10.37
C GLY A 51 1.74 -21.79 8.96
N ASP A 52 1.90 -22.81 8.15
CA ASP A 52 2.18 -22.68 6.71
C ASP A 52 0.90 -22.86 5.86
N SER A 53 1.06 -22.94 4.54
CA SER A 53 -0.03 -23.13 3.59
C SER A 53 -0.72 -24.50 3.66
N SER A 54 -0.20 -25.46 4.45
CA SER A 54 -0.86 -26.74 4.73
C SER A 54 -1.67 -26.73 6.03
N SER A 55 -1.55 -25.66 6.81
CA SER A 55 -2.18 -25.55 8.13
C SER A 55 -3.68 -25.21 8.01
N GLU A 56 -4.50 -25.86 8.82
CA GLU A 56 -5.92 -25.48 8.92
C GLU A 56 -6.08 -24.11 9.59
N LEU A 57 -7.02 -23.29 9.06
CA LEU A 57 -7.44 -22.07 9.73
C LEU A 57 -8.39 -22.38 10.89
N TYR A 58 -8.18 -21.69 12.01
CA TYR A 58 -9.07 -21.80 13.16
C TYR A 58 -10.44 -21.20 12.84
N LYS A 59 -11.51 -21.95 13.19
CA LYS A 59 -12.90 -21.66 12.78
C LYS A 59 -13.57 -20.54 13.55
N ASP A 60 -12.96 -20.07 14.62
CA ASP A 60 -13.52 -19.06 15.53
C ASP A 60 -12.98 -17.64 15.27
N ALA A 61 -12.35 -17.42 14.11
CA ALA A 61 -12.01 -16.08 13.65
C ALA A 61 -13.26 -15.31 13.23
N ASP A 62 -13.33 -14.02 13.57
CA ASP A 62 -14.36 -13.09 13.09
C ASP A 62 -13.99 -12.55 11.71
N PHE A 63 -12.69 -12.33 11.47
CA PHE A 63 -12.13 -11.87 10.20
C PHE A 63 -10.93 -12.72 9.77
N ILE A 64 -10.86 -12.96 8.47
CA ILE A 64 -9.67 -13.47 7.79
C ILE A 64 -9.18 -12.39 6.85
N VAL A 65 -7.99 -11.85 7.10
CA VAL A 65 -7.37 -10.80 6.29
C VAL A 65 -6.30 -11.44 5.41
N ILE A 66 -6.54 -11.45 4.10
CA ILE A 66 -5.61 -11.96 3.09
C ILE A 66 -4.71 -10.80 2.63
N ALA A 67 -3.45 -10.83 3.06
CA ALA A 67 -2.43 -9.83 2.79
C ALA A 67 -1.21 -10.45 2.09
N VAL A 68 -1.42 -10.91 0.89
CA VAL A 68 -0.45 -11.58 0.01
C VAL A 68 -0.22 -10.75 -1.27
N SER A 69 0.73 -11.17 -2.12
CA SER A 69 0.87 -10.59 -3.46
C SER A 69 -0.35 -10.89 -4.34
N ASP A 70 -0.61 -10.03 -5.32
CA ASP A 70 -1.81 -10.11 -6.16
C ASP A 70 -1.95 -11.48 -6.87
N GLU A 71 -0.85 -12.08 -7.29
CA GLU A 71 -0.83 -13.39 -7.94
C GLU A 71 -1.16 -14.56 -6.98
N ALA A 72 -1.00 -14.37 -5.67
CA ALA A 72 -1.18 -15.43 -4.68
C ALA A 72 -2.62 -15.57 -4.14
N TYR A 73 -3.55 -14.69 -4.53
CA TYR A 73 -4.94 -14.75 -4.04
C TYR A 73 -5.65 -16.08 -4.35
N PRO A 74 -5.56 -16.68 -5.54
CA PRO A 74 -6.21 -17.97 -5.81
C PRO A 74 -5.73 -19.07 -4.86
N GLN A 75 -4.42 -19.12 -4.57
CA GLN A 75 -3.85 -20.08 -3.63
C GLN A 75 -4.26 -19.77 -2.19
N ALA A 76 -4.23 -18.52 -1.78
CA ALA A 76 -4.63 -18.10 -0.42
C ALA A 76 -6.09 -18.47 -0.13
N LEU A 77 -6.98 -18.36 -1.11
CA LEU A 77 -8.38 -18.74 -0.98
C LEU A 77 -8.60 -20.24 -0.75
N THR A 78 -7.69 -21.10 -1.21
CA THR A 78 -7.80 -22.54 -0.93
C THR A 78 -7.68 -22.88 0.55
N LEU A 79 -7.07 -21.99 1.34
CA LEU A 79 -6.94 -22.15 2.80
C LEU A 79 -8.25 -21.81 3.52
N VAL A 80 -9.10 -21.01 2.90
CA VAL A 80 -10.36 -20.58 3.52
C VAL A 80 -11.42 -21.68 3.37
N ASN A 81 -11.73 -22.36 4.49
CA ASN A 81 -12.72 -23.42 4.49
C ASN A 81 -14.13 -22.82 4.29
N ALA A 82 -14.94 -23.42 3.41
CA ALA A 82 -16.34 -23.04 3.18
C ALA A 82 -17.24 -23.10 4.44
N LYS A 83 -16.81 -23.80 5.48
CA LYS A 83 -17.50 -23.86 6.80
C LYS A 83 -17.07 -22.74 7.75
N CYS A 84 -16.08 -21.93 7.39
CA CYS A 84 -15.69 -20.76 8.14
C CYS A 84 -16.82 -19.72 8.10
N ARG A 85 -17.10 -19.05 9.22
CA ARG A 85 -18.11 -17.98 9.31
C ARG A 85 -17.46 -16.59 9.34
N ALA A 86 -16.14 -16.51 9.24
CA ALA A 86 -15.42 -15.26 9.24
C ALA A 86 -15.76 -14.42 8.01
N ILE A 87 -15.67 -13.10 8.14
CA ILE A 87 -15.63 -12.21 6.99
C ILE A 87 -14.23 -12.28 6.39
N VAL A 88 -14.14 -12.60 5.09
CA VAL A 88 -12.87 -12.70 4.37
C VAL A 88 -12.59 -11.39 3.65
N CYS A 89 -11.49 -10.73 4.00
CA CYS A 89 -11.09 -9.47 3.37
C CYS A 89 -9.75 -9.61 2.68
N HIS A 90 -9.60 -8.97 1.51
CA HIS A 90 -8.26 -8.77 0.94
C HIS A 90 -7.78 -7.32 1.12
N THR A 91 -6.47 -7.10 0.92
CA THR A 91 -5.81 -5.81 1.15
C THR A 91 -5.18 -5.22 -0.10
N SER A 92 -5.49 -5.72 -1.31
CA SER A 92 -4.92 -5.23 -2.56
C SER A 92 -5.60 -3.94 -3.05
N GLY A 93 -4.80 -3.04 -3.61
CA GLY A 93 -5.27 -1.84 -4.29
C GLY A 93 -5.76 -2.09 -5.73
N SER A 94 -5.19 -3.11 -6.40
CA SER A 94 -5.37 -3.40 -7.84
C SER A 94 -6.32 -4.56 -8.12
N VAL A 95 -6.51 -5.48 -7.15
CA VAL A 95 -7.34 -6.68 -7.34
C VAL A 95 -8.81 -6.37 -7.03
N SER A 96 -9.73 -6.76 -7.93
CA SER A 96 -11.17 -6.64 -7.68
C SER A 96 -11.61 -7.49 -6.48
N MET A 97 -12.59 -7.00 -5.71
CA MET A 97 -13.24 -7.78 -4.64
C MET A 97 -13.77 -9.13 -5.14
N ASN A 98 -14.14 -9.21 -6.41
CA ASN A 98 -14.66 -10.43 -7.03
C ASN A 98 -13.68 -11.61 -7.04
N VAL A 99 -12.39 -11.40 -6.78
CA VAL A 99 -11.44 -12.51 -6.60
C VAL A 99 -11.87 -13.44 -5.45
N LEU A 100 -12.64 -12.91 -4.47
CA LEU A 100 -13.15 -13.64 -3.33
C LEU A 100 -14.51 -14.32 -3.59
N SER A 101 -15.10 -14.18 -4.76
CA SER A 101 -16.47 -14.65 -5.06
C SER A 101 -16.69 -16.18 -5.00
N SER A 102 -15.62 -16.96 -5.03
CA SER A 102 -15.66 -18.41 -4.80
C SER A 102 -15.89 -18.79 -3.33
N TYR A 103 -15.66 -17.87 -2.40
CA TYR A 103 -16.00 -18.05 -1.00
C TYR A 103 -17.50 -17.83 -0.79
N PRO A 104 -18.23 -18.81 -0.22
CA PRO A 104 -19.69 -18.74 -0.12
C PRO A 104 -20.21 -17.83 1.01
N GLY A 105 -19.33 -17.26 1.81
CA GLY A 105 -19.66 -16.42 2.97
C GLY A 105 -19.57 -14.92 2.69
N ASP A 106 -19.43 -14.17 3.77
CA ASP A 106 -19.26 -12.71 3.75
C ASP A 106 -17.82 -12.36 3.36
N PHE A 107 -17.64 -11.45 2.40
CA PHE A 107 -16.31 -11.03 1.96
C PHE A 107 -16.27 -9.56 1.55
N GLY A 108 -15.05 -9.02 1.50
CA GLY A 108 -14.84 -7.64 1.11
C GLY A 108 -13.37 -7.23 1.02
N VAL A 109 -13.15 -5.95 1.17
CA VAL A 109 -11.83 -5.31 1.06
C VAL A 109 -11.58 -4.41 2.26
N ILE A 110 -10.34 -4.42 2.75
CA ILE A 110 -9.82 -3.44 3.69
C ILE A 110 -8.42 -3.02 3.20
N TYR A 111 -8.35 -1.96 2.41
CA TYR A 111 -7.14 -1.52 1.73
C TYR A 111 -6.58 -0.24 2.32
N PRO A 112 -5.38 -0.25 2.93
CA PRO A 112 -4.67 0.95 3.35
C PRO A 112 -4.02 1.64 2.15
N LEU A 113 -4.37 2.89 1.87
CA LEU A 113 -3.72 3.69 0.84
C LEU A 113 -2.41 4.28 1.39
N GLN A 114 -1.39 3.42 1.55
CA GLN A 114 -0.10 3.78 2.11
C GLN A 114 1.00 2.80 1.69
N SER A 115 2.21 3.31 1.54
CA SER A 115 3.42 2.49 1.47
C SER A 115 3.84 2.07 2.88
N LEU A 116 3.64 0.80 3.20
CA LEU A 116 3.94 0.21 4.50
C LEU A 116 5.18 -0.68 4.40
N ARG A 117 6.00 -0.69 5.45
CA ARG A 117 7.18 -1.56 5.59
C ARG A 117 7.12 -2.27 6.95
N LYS A 118 7.47 -3.55 6.98
CA LYS A 118 7.47 -4.35 8.23
C LYS A 118 8.59 -3.97 9.19
N GLU A 119 9.67 -3.41 8.65
CA GLU A 119 10.82 -2.93 9.42
C GLU A 119 10.52 -1.62 10.19
N GLU A 120 9.48 -0.90 9.75
CA GLU A 120 9.03 0.34 10.37
C GLU A 120 7.51 0.35 10.49
N VAL A 121 7.02 -0.18 11.61
CA VAL A 121 5.57 -0.21 11.88
C VAL A 121 5.06 1.21 12.11
N LYS A 122 4.09 1.64 11.29
CA LYS A 122 3.55 3.00 11.34
C LYS A 122 2.25 3.07 12.14
N ASN A 123 2.01 4.23 12.73
CA ASN A 123 0.68 4.58 13.22
C ASN A 123 -0.23 4.84 12.01
N VAL A 124 -1.23 3.99 11.81
CA VAL A 124 -2.13 4.07 10.66
C VAL A 124 -3.37 4.95 10.89
N MET A 125 -3.50 5.61 12.05
CA MET A 125 -4.67 6.40 12.42
C MET A 125 -5.05 7.49 11.40
N GLN A 126 -4.08 8.02 10.66
CA GLN A 126 -4.30 9.03 9.62
C GLN A 126 -4.17 8.47 8.19
N VAL A 127 -3.98 7.17 8.05
CA VAL A 127 -3.91 6.51 6.74
C VAL A 127 -5.33 6.34 6.20
N PRO A 128 -5.62 6.75 4.95
CA PRO A 128 -6.89 6.43 4.31
C PRO A 128 -7.06 4.92 4.14
N PHE A 129 -8.20 4.40 4.56
CA PHE A 129 -8.62 3.03 4.31
C PHE A 129 -9.80 3.02 3.36
N PHE A 130 -9.68 2.28 2.28
CA PHE A 130 -10.76 2.03 1.36
C PHE A 130 -11.37 0.66 1.63
N ILE A 131 -12.68 0.64 1.78
CA ILE A 131 -13.44 -0.57 2.13
C ILE A 131 -14.49 -0.89 1.08
N GLU A 132 -14.78 -2.17 0.93
CA GLU A 132 -15.82 -2.71 0.06
C GLU A 132 -16.39 -3.97 0.72
N GLY A 133 -17.68 -4.25 0.56
CA GLY A 133 -18.33 -5.44 1.10
C GLY A 133 -19.33 -6.04 0.12
N ASN A 134 -19.45 -7.37 0.06
CA ASN A 134 -20.36 -8.06 -0.83
C ASN A 134 -21.85 -7.86 -0.50
N ASN A 135 -22.15 -7.32 0.68
CA ASN A 135 -23.49 -6.88 1.09
C ASN A 135 -23.38 -5.78 2.18
N ALA A 136 -24.48 -5.10 2.46
CA ALA A 136 -24.52 -3.97 3.39
C ALA A 136 -24.10 -4.33 4.84
N ASN A 137 -24.48 -5.52 5.31
CA ASN A 137 -24.09 -5.98 6.66
C ASN A 137 -22.59 -6.23 6.76
N THR A 138 -22.03 -6.88 5.76
CA THR A 138 -20.58 -7.13 5.64
C THR A 138 -19.81 -5.83 5.57
N LEU A 139 -20.25 -4.90 4.73
CA LEU A 139 -19.64 -3.57 4.60
C LEU A 139 -19.61 -2.84 5.94
N ASN A 140 -20.74 -2.84 6.69
CA ASN A 140 -20.80 -2.19 8.01
C ASN A 140 -19.80 -2.80 9.01
N LYS A 141 -19.67 -4.13 9.04
CA LYS A 141 -18.71 -4.82 9.92
C LYS A 141 -17.26 -4.52 9.53
N ILE A 142 -16.95 -4.48 8.24
CA ILE A 142 -15.62 -4.08 7.75
C ILE A 142 -15.34 -2.62 8.12
N LYS A 143 -16.34 -1.76 8.00
CA LYS A 143 -16.24 -0.36 8.40
C LYS A 143 -15.93 -0.21 9.89
N GLU A 144 -16.65 -0.90 10.75
CA GLU A 144 -16.39 -0.91 12.22
C GLU A 144 -14.96 -1.36 12.52
N LEU A 145 -14.49 -2.41 11.84
CA LEU A 145 -13.11 -2.90 12.00
C LEU A 145 -12.08 -1.84 11.52
N ALA A 146 -12.29 -1.22 10.37
CA ALA A 146 -11.39 -0.20 9.83
C ALA A 146 -11.41 1.08 10.68
N ASP A 147 -12.57 1.54 11.16
CA ASP A 147 -12.73 2.71 12.02
C ASP A 147 -12.00 2.54 13.37
N SER A 148 -11.76 1.30 13.81
CA SER A 148 -11.00 1.04 15.04
C SER A 148 -9.52 1.41 14.92
N ILE A 149 -8.98 1.48 13.71
CA ILE A 149 -7.55 1.72 13.43
C ILE A 149 -7.26 2.98 12.61
N SER A 150 -8.29 3.59 12.00
CA SER A 150 -8.12 4.81 11.20
C SER A 150 -9.31 5.75 11.32
N ASN A 151 -9.03 7.06 11.34
CA ASN A 151 -10.03 8.14 11.27
C ASN A 151 -10.44 8.49 9.82
N LYS A 152 -9.90 7.79 8.81
CA LYS A 152 -10.10 8.09 7.39
C LYS A 152 -10.55 6.84 6.63
N VAL A 153 -11.77 6.39 6.91
CA VAL A 153 -12.35 5.23 6.26
C VAL A 153 -13.39 5.67 5.23
N SER A 154 -13.29 5.18 4.01
CA SER A 154 -14.19 5.49 2.92
C SER A 154 -14.59 4.23 2.16
N GLU A 155 -15.88 4.14 1.83
CA GLU A 155 -16.39 3.14 0.91
C GLU A 155 -16.03 3.54 -0.53
N VAL A 156 -15.41 2.62 -1.26
CA VAL A 156 -15.10 2.79 -2.69
C VAL A 156 -15.28 1.47 -3.42
N THR A 157 -15.70 1.53 -4.67
CA THR A 157 -15.78 0.33 -5.52
C THR A 157 -14.38 -0.17 -5.89
N SER A 158 -14.29 -1.43 -6.32
CA SER A 158 -13.03 -2.00 -6.84
C SER A 158 -12.43 -1.14 -7.96
N GLU A 159 -13.26 -0.65 -8.89
CA GLU A 159 -12.82 0.23 -9.97
C GLU A 159 -12.26 1.57 -9.47
N GLN A 160 -12.91 2.19 -8.48
CA GLN A 160 -12.43 3.43 -7.88
C GLN A 160 -11.12 3.21 -7.13
N ARG A 161 -11.00 2.10 -6.39
CA ARG A 161 -9.79 1.73 -5.65
C ARG A 161 -8.59 1.53 -6.58
N GLU A 162 -8.79 0.87 -7.71
CA GLU A 162 -7.75 0.69 -8.72
C GLU A 162 -7.25 2.03 -9.27
N LYS A 163 -8.16 2.98 -9.54
CA LYS A 163 -7.81 4.35 -9.97
C LYS A 163 -6.99 5.10 -8.90
N TYR A 164 -7.39 4.99 -7.63
CA TYR A 164 -6.61 5.55 -6.52
C TYR A 164 -5.24 4.89 -6.40
N HIS A 165 -5.17 3.58 -6.57
CA HIS A 165 -3.91 2.85 -6.53
C HIS A 165 -2.96 3.31 -7.64
N LEU A 166 -3.44 3.43 -8.88
CA LEU A 166 -2.65 3.96 -9.99
C LEU A 166 -2.15 5.39 -9.70
N ALA A 167 -3.02 6.26 -9.20
CA ALA A 167 -2.63 7.62 -8.82
C ALA A 167 -1.55 7.63 -7.72
N ALA A 168 -1.66 6.71 -6.74
CA ALA A 168 -0.67 6.56 -5.67
C ALA A 168 0.70 6.06 -6.18
N VAL A 169 0.74 5.26 -7.23
CA VAL A 169 1.99 4.87 -7.88
C VAL A 169 2.73 6.11 -8.40
N PHE A 170 2.03 7.03 -9.08
CA PHE A 170 2.62 8.30 -9.52
C PHE A 170 3.06 9.17 -8.33
N ALA A 171 2.16 9.37 -7.35
CA ALA A 171 2.40 10.29 -6.25
C ALA A 171 3.44 9.80 -5.23
N ASN A 172 3.67 8.51 -5.13
CA ASN A 172 4.57 7.92 -4.14
C ASN A 172 5.71 7.09 -4.76
N ASN A 173 5.40 6.04 -5.53
CA ASN A 173 6.44 5.11 -5.99
C ASN A 173 7.39 5.77 -7.01
N PHE A 174 6.83 6.44 -8.03
CA PHE A 174 7.65 7.14 -9.01
C PHE A 174 8.34 8.36 -8.41
N THR A 175 7.67 9.08 -7.51
CA THR A 175 8.29 10.19 -6.78
C THR A 175 9.50 9.72 -5.97
N ASN A 176 9.38 8.60 -5.25
CA ASN A 176 10.51 8.02 -4.52
C ASN A 176 11.66 7.60 -5.45
N LEU A 177 11.34 7.05 -6.64
CA LEU A 177 12.35 6.73 -7.66
C LEU A 177 13.09 8.00 -8.12
N MET A 178 12.39 9.12 -8.30
CA MET A 178 13.05 10.39 -8.65
C MET A 178 14.03 10.86 -7.58
N TYR A 179 13.70 10.66 -6.29
CA TYR A 179 14.62 10.95 -5.19
C TYR A 179 15.85 10.04 -5.22
N SER A 180 15.66 8.75 -5.49
CA SER A 180 16.78 7.79 -5.61
C SER A 180 17.71 8.18 -6.77
N ILE A 181 17.16 8.50 -7.94
CA ILE A 181 17.94 8.96 -9.09
C ILE A 181 18.75 10.22 -8.74
N ALA A 182 18.15 11.18 -8.04
CA ALA A 182 18.83 12.40 -7.64
C ALA A 182 19.95 12.11 -6.62
N ALA A 183 19.72 11.20 -5.67
CA ALA A 183 20.70 10.80 -4.68
C ALA A 183 21.91 10.11 -5.36
N ASP A 184 21.65 9.12 -6.21
CA ASP A 184 22.69 8.38 -6.94
C ASP A 184 23.52 9.30 -7.86
N TYR A 185 22.87 10.28 -8.50
CA TYR A 185 23.54 11.27 -9.34
C TYR A 185 24.50 12.15 -8.52
N LEU A 186 24.01 12.70 -7.39
CA LEU A 186 24.81 13.55 -6.53
C LEU A 186 25.97 12.80 -5.87
N GLU A 187 25.75 11.54 -5.47
CA GLU A 187 26.82 10.69 -4.91
C GLU A 187 27.97 10.50 -5.91
N LYS A 188 27.65 10.22 -7.19
CA LYS A 188 28.67 10.12 -8.27
C LYS A 188 29.47 11.40 -8.46
N GLU A 189 28.83 12.55 -8.29
CA GLU A 189 29.47 13.87 -8.41
C GLU A 189 30.17 14.32 -7.10
N GLY A 190 30.15 13.50 -6.03
CA GLY A 190 30.73 13.85 -4.73
C GLY A 190 29.95 14.94 -3.98
N LEU A 191 28.66 15.10 -4.27
CA LEU A 191 27.78 16.13 -3.69
C LEU A 191 26.81 15.53 -2.68
N ASN A 192 26.35 16.35 -1.70
CA ASN A 192 25.47 15.91 -0.63
C ASN A 192 23.99 16.04 -1.01
N PHE A 193 23.27 14.92 -0.96
CA PHE A 193 21.83 14.84 -1.20
C PHE A 193 21.00 15.65 -0.19
N ASP A 194 21.47 15.81 1.06
CA ASP A 194 20.75 16.55 2.12
C ASP A 194 20.40 17.98 1.71
N ASN A 195 21.19 18.58 0.79
CA ASN A 195 20.91 19.91 0.26
C ASN A 195 19.60 19.99 -0.54
N LEU A 196 19.05 18.84 -0.98
CA LEU A 196 17.76 18.77 -1.67
C LEU A 196 16.57 18.58 -0.71
N LEU A 197 16.78 18.18 0.55
CA LEU A 197 15.68 17.91 1.50
C LEU A 197 14.73 19.09 1.68
N PRO A 198 15.20 20.37 1.77
CA PRO A 198 14.29 21.50 1.90
C PRO A 198 13.34 21.68 0.70
N ILE A 199 13.83 21.53 -0.53
CA ILE A 199 12.98 21.68 -1.73
C ILE A 199 12.03 20.48 -1.89
N ILE A 200 12.43 19.29 -1.47
CA ILE A 200 11.57 18.10 -1.46
C ILE A 200 10.40 18.31 -0.49
N ALA A 201 10.68 18.75 0.73
CA ALA A 201 9.66 19.03 1.73
C ALA A 201 8.70 20.13 1.29
N GLU A 202 9.23 21.23 0.71
CA GLU A 202 8.44 22.35 0.19
C GLU A 202 7.49 21.90 -0.92
N THR A 203 7.97 21.05 -1.85
CA THR A 203 7.16 20.54 -2.96
C THR A 203 5.93 19.76 -2.46
N ALA A 204 6.09 18.94 -1.42
CA ALA A 204 4.98 18.22 -0.82
C ALA A 204 4.03 19.14 0.00
N THR A 205 4.58 20.14 0.67
CA THR A 205 3.80 21.04 1.54
C THR A 205 2.85 21.94 0.74
N ARG A 206 3.29 22.43 -0.40
CA ARG A 206 2.47 23.31 -1.30
C ARG A 206 1.18 22.67 -1.80
N LEU A 207 1.11 21.33 -1.84
CA LEU A 207 -0.09 20.60 -2.26
C LEU A 207 -1.32 20.87 -1.36
N LYS A 208 -1.14 21.50 -0.20
CA LYS A 208 -2.23 21.91 0.69
C LYS A 208 -2.89 23.22 0.27
N ASP A 209 -2.18 24.03 -0.49
CA ASP A 209 -2.56 25.41 -0.77
C ASP A 209 -3.23 25.55 -2.14
N ASP A 210 -2.79 24.76 -3.14
CA ASP A 210 -3.35 24.81 -4.49
C ASP A 210 -3.11 23.50 -5.26
N LYS A 211 -3.67 23.40 -6.48
CA LYS A 211 -3.49 22.25 -7.36
C LYS A 211 -2.02 22.11 -7.80
N PRO A 212 -1.51 20.86 -7.97
CA PRO A 212 -0.12 20.63 -8.36
C PRO A 212 0.35 21.40 -9.59
N GLN A 213 -0.53 21.62 -10.58
CA GLN A 213 -0.22 22.31 -11.82
C GLN A 213 0.17 23.79 -11.59
N ALA A 214 -0.40 24.45 -10.57
CA ALA A 214 -0.08 25.84 -10.25
C ALA A 214 1.38 26.03 -9.80
N TRP A 215 2.00 24.97 -9.27
CA TRP A 215 3.35 24.99 -8.75
C TRP A 215 4.41 24.47 -9.72
N GLN A 216 4.01 24.09 -10.96
CA GLN A 216 4.96 23.57 -11.93
C GLN A 216 5.92 24.65 -12.41
N THR A 217 7.22 24.43 -12.21
CA THR A 217 8.33 25.33 -12.58
C THR A 217 9.43 24.56 -13.30
N GLY A 218 10.54 25.21 -13.57
CA GLY A 218 11.74 24.59 -14.14
C GLY A 218 11.95 24.86 -15.63
N PRO A 219 13.07 24.36 -16.21
CA PRO A 219 13.45 24.64 -17.60
C PRO A 219 12.41 24.12 -18.61
N ALA A 220 11.82 22.95 -18.37
CA ALA A 220 10.79 22.39 -19.25
C ALA A 220 9.55 23.29 -19.32
N LYS A 221 9.05 23.80 -18.16
CA LYS A 221 7.89 24.70 -18.13
C LYS A 221 8.15 26.03 -18.85
N ARG A 222 9.40 26.51 -18.86
CA ARG A 222 9.82 27.72 -19.58
C ARG A 222 10.21 27.49 -21.04
N GLY A 223 10.24 26.25 -21.50
CA GLY A 223 10.70 25.89 -22.85
C GLY A 223 12.20 26.12 -23.08
N ASP A 224 13.03 26.06 -22.03
CA ASP A 224 14.47 26.34 -22.08
C ASP A 224 15.24 25.13 -22.61
N LYS A 225 15.27 25.00 -23.93
CA LYS A 225 15.95 23.89 -24.64
C LYS A 225 17.44 23.83 -24.35
N VAL A 226 18.09 24.98 -24.18
CA VAL A 226 19.57 25.03 -23.96
C VAL A 226 19.90 24.35 -22.62
N VAL A 227 19.14 24.65 -21.59
CA VAL A 227 19.34 24.02 -20.27
C VAL A 227 18.97 22.53 -20.31
N ILE A 228 17.88 22.16 -21.00
CA ILE A 228 17.45 20.76 -21.14
C ILE A 228 18.53 19.93 -21.82
N ASP A 229 19.06 20.40 -22.95
CA ASP A 229 20.09 19.69 -23.72
C ASP A 229 21.39 19.58 -22.91
N LYS A 230 21.78 20.64 -22.18
CA LYS A 230 22.92 20.60 -21.26
C LYS A 230 22.73 19.53 -20.19
N HIS A 231 21.56 19.44 -19.53
CA HIS A 231 21.28 18.45 -18.50
C HIS A 231 21.32 17.02 -19.07
N ILE A 232 20.75 16.79 -20.26
CA ILE A 232 20.83 15.50 -20.95
C ILE A 232 22.28 15.11 -21.22
N GLY A 233 23.13 16.10 -21.59
CA GLY A 233 24.57 15.91 -21.81
C GLY A 233 25.36 15.54 -20.55
N MET A 234 24.87 15.92 -19.35
CA MET A 234 25.48 15.60 -18.06
C MET A 234 25.15 14.20 -17.55
N LEU A 235 24.12 13.55 -18.09
CA LEU A 235 23.74 12.18 -17.71
C LEU A 235 24.56 11.17 -18.52
N ASP A 236 25.13 10.16 -17.85
CA ASP A 236 25.85 9.07 -18.53
C ASP A 236 24.89 7.96 -18.97
N ASP A 237 23.92 7.61 -18.11
CA ASP A 237 22.99 6.52 -18.32
C ASP A 237 21.97 6.85 -19.44
N PRO A 238 21.94 6.08 -20.53
CA PRO A 238 20.99 6.27 -21.61
C PRO A 238 19.52 6.17 -21.16
N ALA A 239 19.21 5.34 -20.17
CA ALA A 239 17.84 5.21 -19.65
C ALA A 239 17.40 6.49 -18.92
N LEU A 240 18.29 7.10 -18.14
CA LEU A 240 18.01 8.38 -17.47
C LEU A 240 17.84 9.53 -18.47
N LYS A 241 18.60 9.54 -19.58
CA LYS A 241 18.39 10.51 -20.67
C LYS A 241 16.99 10.41 -21.26
N ILE A 242 16.50 9.18 -21.48
CA ILE A 242 15.15 8.93 -22.00
C ILE A 242 14.11 9.43 -21.02
N ILE A 243 14.22 9.06 -19.74
CA ILE A 243 13.29 9.49 -18.68
C ILE A 243 13.26 11.01 -18.59
N TYR A 244 14.42 11.66 -18.53
CA TYR A 244 14.52 13.11 -18.42
C TYR A 244 13.84 13.81 -19.62
N LYS A 245 14.11 13.32 -20.84
CA LYS A 245 13.51 13.86 -22.07
C LYS A 245 11.99 13.70 -22.07
N GLN A 246 11.48 12.50 -21.78
CA GLN A 246 10.04 12.23 -21.77
C GLN A 246 9.29 13.07 -20.74
N LEU A 247 9.83 13.20 -19.52
CA LEU A 247 9.23 14.05 -18.49
C LEU A 247 9.27 15.53 -18.87
N SER A 248 10.37 16.02 -19.48
CA SER A 248 10.48 17.39 -19.96
C SER A 248 9.48 17.69 -21.08
N GLU A 249 9.32 16.78 -22.04
CA GLU A 249 8.34 16.89 -23.13
C GLU A 249 6.91 16.91 -22.57
N TYR A 250 6.59 16.03 -21.61
CA TYR A 250 5.27 15.99 -20.98
C TYR A 250 4.96 17.30 -20.24
N ILE A 251 5.91 17.83 -19.44
CA ILE A 251 5.74 19.12 -18.75
C ILE A 251 5.52 20.28 -19.74
N THR A 252 6.21 20.26 -20.88
CA THR A 252 6.06 21.32 -21.90
C THR A 252 4.69 21.29 -22.57
N SER A 253 4.06 20.11 -22.65
CA SER A 253 2.76 19.91 -23.30
C SER A 253 1.54 20.18 -22.38
N THR A 254 1.76 20.36 -21.06
CA THR A 254 0.74 20.63 -20.03
C THR A 254 0.82 22.08 -19.53
#